data_9466cabfea73205f9423cd8b55422ea7
#
_entry.id   9466cabfea73205f9423cd8b55422ea7
#
_cell.length_a   1.000
_cell.length_b   1.000
_cell.length_c   1.000
_cell.angle_alpha   90.00
_cell.angle_beta   90.00
_cell.angle_gamma   90.00
#
_symmetry.space_group_name_H-M   'P 1'
#
loop_
_entity.id
_entity.type
_entity.pdbx_description
1 polymer ?
#
loop_
_entity_poly.entity_id
_entity_poly.type
_entity_poly.pdbx_seq_one_letter_code
_entity_poly.pdbx_strand_id
1 'polypeptide(L)'
;FINIFVATEFQFSQIWLKMPLDQTMNQSVEFLSDGIRYYQFHGYLNNLKYYYGVLFNKAEKYMQSYKYEDIQSVELILNHRYESYGTPIARDWYVLDYRFEFKDGNHFYFYWPFTIDDDARFIGMILDEKVENVIDKDHVIEALKNGIHLNDYMKKTED
;
A
#
# COMPACT_ATOMS: atom_id res chain seq x y z
N PHE A 1 6.81 8.19 -13.43
CA PHE A 1 7.22 7.23 -12.37
C PHE A 1 6.79 7.82 -11.04
N ILE A 2 5.82 7.21 -10.37
CA ILE A 2 5.52 7.57 -8.99
C ILE A 2 6.09 6.45 -8.12
N ASN A 3 7.17 6.76 -7.42
CA ASN A 3 7.67 5.91 -6.35
C ASN A 3 6.89 6.28 -5.09
N ILE A 4 5.88 5.50 -4.76
CA ILE A 4 5.19 5.65 -3.49
C ILE A 4 6.06 4.96 -2.44
N PHE A 5 6.97 5.72 -1.87
CA PHE A 5 7.72 5.30 -0.70
C PHE A 5 6.82 5.49 0.54
N VAL A 6 6.22 4.42 1.01
CA VAL A 6 5.87 4.33 2.42
C VAL A 6 7.14 3.97 3.19
N ALA A 7 8.16 4.78 3.01
CA ALA A 7 9.40 4.66 3.75
C ALA A 7 9.19 5.40 5.06
N THR A 8 9.01 4.65 6.02
CA THR A 8 8.91 4.98 7.40
C THR A 8 10.19 5.65 7.89
N GLU A 9 10.14 6.93 8.13
CA GLU A 9 11.17 7.68 8.86
C GLU A 9 11.41 7.10 10.27
N PHE A 10 10.51 6.25 10.74
CA PHE A 10 10.53 5.60 12.05
C PHE A 10 11.59 4.49 12.21
N GLN A 11 12.22 4.03 11.17
CA GLN A 11 12.96 2.77 11.24
C GLN A 11 14.35 2.88 11.83
N PHE A 12 14.99 4.04 11.75
CA PHE A 12 16.26 4.24 12.44
C PHE A 12 16.12 4.12 13.95
N SER A 13 15.04 4.64 14.52
CA SER A 13 14.77 4.52 15.95
C SER A 13 14.48 3.08 16.40
N GLN A 14 13.81 2.28 15.57
CA GLN A 14 13.46 0.90 15.88
C GLN A 14 14.67 -0.04 15.84
N ILE A 15 15.63 0.20 14.95
CA ILE A 15 16.88 -0.57 14.92
C ILE A 15 17.65 -0.42 16.25
N TRP A 16 17.68 0.76 16.83
CA TRP A 16 18.39 1.04 18.09
C TRP A 16 17.62 0.56 19.33
N LEU A 17 16.30 0.57 19.28
CA LEU A 17 15.46 0.25 20.43
C LEU A 17 15.05 -1.22 20.51
N LYS A 18 15.49 -2.09 19.59
CA LYS A 18 15.09 -3.52 19.50
C LYS A 18 13.56 -3.74 19.55
N MET A 19 12.79 -2.75 19.14
CA MET A 19 11.34 -2.90 19.06
C MET A 19 10.97 -3.90 17.95
N PRO A 20 9.95 -4.74 18.16
CA PRO A 20 9.43 -5.57 17.08
C PRO A 20 8.95 -4.63 15.96
N LEU A 21 9.55 -4.79 14.78
CA LEU A 21 9.14 -4.05 13.59
C LEU A 21 7.74 -4.50 13.24
N ASP A 22 6.81 -3.59 13.20
CA ASP A 22 5.48 -3.88 12.67
C ASP A 22 5.64 -4.28 11.20
N GLN A 23 5.18 -5.49 10.87
CA GLN A 23 5.31 -6.05 9.53
C GLN A 23 4.60 -5.18 8.48
N THR A 24 3.57 -4.45 8.88
CA THR A 24 2.76 -3.61 8.01
C THR A 24 3.48 -2.34 7.56
N MET A 25 4.46 -1.86 8.33
CA MET A 25 5.21 -0.63 8.02
C MET A 25 6.47 -0.86 7.15
N ASN A 26 6.79 -2.10 6.80
CA ASN A 26 7.99 -2.44 6.05
C ASN A 26 7.66 -2.92 4.64
N GLN A 27 6.90 -2.11 3.94
CA GLN A 27 6.46 -2.39 2.58
C GLN A 27 6.77 -1.22 1.66
N SER A 28 7.00 -1.51 0.41
CA SER A 28 7.03 -0.52 -0.66
C SER A 28 6.46 -1.11 -1.94
N VAL A 29 5.83 -0.30 -2.74
CA VAL A 29 5.34 -0.67 -4.07
C VAL A 29 5.68 0.43 -5.07
N GLU A 30 6.11 0.02 -6.25
CA GLU A 30 6.36 0.89 -7.39
C GLU A 30 5.47 0.43 -8.53
N PHE A 31 4.69 1.36 -9.08
CA PHE A 31 3.90 1.12 -10.28
C PHE A 31 4.72 1.53 -11.50
N LEU A 32 5.07 0.55 -12.33
CA LEU A 32 5.84 0.72 -13.56
C LEU A 32 4.91 0.81 -14.77
N SER A 33 5.45 1.08 -15.94
CA SER A 33 4.67 1.11 -17.18
C SER A 33 4.08 -0.24 -17.58
N ASP A 34 4.75 -1.33 -17.22
CA ASP A 34 4.44 -2.72 -17.63
C ASP A 34 4.12 -3.66 -16.47
N GLY A 35 4.16 -3.18 -15.22
CA GLY A 35 3.91 -4.01 -14.05
C GLY A 35 4.11 -3.29 -12.72
N ILE A 36 4.23 -4.08 -11.69
CA ILE A 36 4.52 -3.61 -10.34
C ILE A 36 5.83 -4.20 -9.83
N ARG A 37 6.50 -3.45 -8.98
CA ARG A 37 7.64 -3.93 -8.22
C ARG A 37 7.37 -3.65 -6.76
N TYR A 38 7.54 -4.64 -5.89
CA TYR A 38 7.25 -4.46 -4.48
C TYR A 38 8.28 -5.12 -3.57
N TYR A 39 8.37 -4.59 -2.36
CA TYR A 39 9.07 -5.19 -1.23
C TYR A 39 8.07 -5.48 -0.11
N GLN A 40 8.16 -6.68 0.44
CA GLN A 40 7.42 -7.08 1.62
C GLN A 40 8.40 -7.59 2.68
N PHE A 41 8.13 -7.31 3.94
CA PHE A 41 8.98 -7.73 5.05
C PHE A 41 9.15 -9.25 5.10
N HIS A 42 10.41 -9.70 5.05
CA HIS A 42 10.80 -11.11 5.11
C HIS A 42 11.79 -11.42 6.24
N GLY A 43 11.75 -10.63 7.33
CA GLY A 43 12.63 -10.76 8.47
C GLY A 43 13.72 -9.69 8.54
N TYR A 44 14.25 -9.52 9.74
CA TYR A 44 15.10 -8.40 10.12
C TYR A 44 16.34 -8.20 9.21
N LEU A 45 17.09 -9.28 8.94
CA LEU A 45 18.31 -9.18 8.12
C LEU A 45 18.02 -8.80 6.67
N ASN A 46 16.93 -9.31 6.09
CA ASN A 46 16.52 -8.96 4.73
C ASN A 46 16.02 -7.52 4.66
N ASN A 47 15.35 -7.07 5.71
CA ASN A 47 14.92 -5.71 5.83
C ASN A 47 16.11 -4.72 5.87
N LEU A 48 17.14 -5.03 6.67
CA LEU A 48 18.38 -4.25 6.67
C LEU A 48 19.03 -4.18 5.29
N LYS A 49 19.11 -5.32 4.57
CA LYS A 49 19.66 -5.35 3.20
C LYS A 49 18.85 -4.46 2.26
N TYR A 50 17.52 -4.52 2.35
CA TYR A 50 16.65 -3.66 1.56
C TYR A 50 16.91 -2.18 1.84
N TYR A 51 17.00 -1.76 3.11
CA TYR A 51 17.29 -0.37 3.47
C TYR A 51 18.67 0.10 3.00
N TYR A 52 19.70 -0.73 3.14
CA TYR A 52 20.99 -0.43 2.53
C TYR A 52 20.85 -0.30 1.01
N GLY A 53 20.04 -1.14 0.39
CA GLY A 53 19.71 -1.00 -1.03
C GLY A 53 19.09 0.33 -1.37
N VAL A 54 18.13 0.80 -0.57
CA VAL A 54 17.48 2.13 -0.74
C VAL A 54 18.52 3.24 -0.63
N LEU A 55 19.36 3.23 0.41
CA LEU A 55 20.37 4.26 0.63
C LEU A 55 21.39 4.37 -0.53
N PHE A 56 21.66 3.28 -1.22
CA PHE A 56 22.63 3.23 -2.33
C PHE A 56 21.98 3.11 -3.72
N ASN A 57 20.68 3.40 -3.85
CA ASN A 57 19.91 3.26 -5.09
C ASN A 57 19.99 1.85 -5.71
N LYS A 58 19.94 0.82 -4.89
CA LYS A 58 19.99 -0.60 -5.27
C LYS A 58 18.84 -1.42 -4.68
N ALA A 59 17.78 -0.75 -4.23
CA ALA A 59 16.61 -1.37 -3.59
C ALA A 59 15.94 -2.42 -4.47
N GLU A 60 15.89 -2.17 -5.77
CA GLU A 60 15.29 -3.06 -6.77
C GLU A 60 15.83 -4.50 -6.76
N LYS A 61 17.07 -4.72 -6.28
CA LYS A 61 17.66 -6.05 -6.13
C LYS A 61 16.99 -6.92 -5.07
N TYR A 62 16.22 -6.28 -4.17
CA TYR A 62 15.56 -6.91 -3.04
C TYR A 62 14.05 -6.89 -3.18
N MET A 63 13.54 -6.35 -4.28
CA MET A 63 12.13 -6.26 -4.60
C MET A 63 11.71 -7.40 -5.55
N GLN A 64 10.47 -7.82 -5.43
CA GLN A 64 9.84 -8.71 -6.39
C GLN A 64 9.17 -7.90 -7.48
N SER A 65 9.18 -8.39 -8.71
CA SER A 65 8.60 -7.71 -9.88
C SER A 65 7.63 -8.64 -10.59
N TYR A 66 6.46 -8.12 -10.93
CA TYR A 66 5.42 -8.81 -11.68
C TYR A 66 4.90 -7.88 -12.78
N LYS A 67 4.62 -8.42 -13.94
CA LYS A 67 3.91 -7.69 -14.98
C LYS A 67 2.42 -7.62 -14.65
N TYR A 68 1.71 -6.65 -15.21
CA TYR A 68 0.25 -6.56 -15.03
C TYR A 68 -0.47 -7.80 -15.53
N GLU A 69 0.00 -8.42 -16.62
CA GLU A 69 -0.55 -9.68 -17.15
C GLU A 69 -0.40 -10.88 -16.22
N ASP A 70 0.54 -10.86 -15.26
CA ASP A 70 0.78 -11.91 -14.28
C ASP A 70 -0.08 -11.74 -13.01
N ILE A 71 -0.80 -10.63 -12.90
CA ILE A 71 -1.72 -10.38 -11.80
C ILE A 71 -3.02 -11.14 -12.09
N GLN A 72 -3.41 -12.03 -11.19
CA GLN A 72 -4.66 -12.77 -11.27
C GLN A 72 -5.84 -11.91 -10.83
N SER A 73 -5.68 -11.18 -9.73
CA SER A 73 -6.68 -10.24 -9.22
C SER A 73 -6.06 -9.21 -8.28
N VAL A 74 -6.73 -8.06 -8.20
CA VAL A 74 -6.45 -7.06 -7.17
C VAL A 74 -7.75 -6.74 -6.45
N GLU A 75 -7.78 -6.92 -5.14
CA GLU A 75 -8.91 -6.53 -4.31
C GLU A 75 -8.58 -5.23 -3.56
N LEU A 76 -9.45 -4.24 -3.70
CA LEU A 76 -9.44 -3.02 -2.92
C LEU A 76 -10.23 -3.26 -1.64
N ILE A 77 -9.61 -2.96 -0.50
CA ILE A 77 -10.19 -3.21 0.81
C ILE A 77 -10.24 -1.89 1.57
N LEU A 78 -11.44 -1.40 1.77
CA LEU A 78 -11.66 -0.19 2.52
C LEU A 78 -11.72 -0.52 4.01
N ASN A 79 -10.75 -0.01 4.78
CA ASN A 79 -10.64 -0.26 6.20
C ASN A 79 -10.89 1.02 7.01
N HIS A 80 -11.70 0.88 8.03
CA HIS A 80 -11.91 1.90 9.05
C HIS A 80 -10.83 1.79 10.12
N ARG A 81 -10.18 2.90 10.44
CA ARG A 81 -9.15 2.96 11.46
C ARG A 81 -9.50 3.94 12.54
N TYR A 82 -9.41 3.46 13.76
CA TYR A 82 -9.59 4.26 14.96
C TYR A 82 -8.35 4.18 15.82
N GLU A 83 -7.70 5.30 16.06
CA GLU A 83 -6.56 5.39 16.98
C GLU A 83 -6.86 6.39 18.09
N SER A 84 -6.70 5.90 19.33
CA SER A 84 -6.73 6.73 20.52
C SER A 84 -5.42 6.56 21.27
N TYR A 85 -4.63 7.61 21.32
CA TYR A 85 -3.33 7.61 21.99
C TYR A 85 -3.42 7.91 23.50
N GLY A 86 -4.55 7.60 24.13
CA GLY A 86 -4.78 7.95 25.54
C GLY A 86 -4.96 9.45 25.78
N THR A 87 -5.09 10.22 24.72
CA THR A 87 -5.45 11.65 24.75
C THR A 87 -6.91 11.80 24.39
N PRO A 88 -7.57 12.94 24.73
CA PRO A 88 -8.95 13.20 24.30
C PRO A 88 -9.12 13.36 22.78
N ILE A 89 -8.02 13.29 22.03
CA ILE A 89 -8.04 13.37 20.56
C ILE A 89 -7.98 11.95 20.01
N ALA A 90 -9.11 11.41 19.61
CA ALA A 90 -9.20 10.23 18.79
C ALA A 90 -9.11 10.63 17.30
N ARG A 91 -8.37 9.86 16.52
CA ARG A 91 -8.39 9.96 15.06
C ARG A 91 -9.22 8.83 14.51
N ASP A 92 -10.09 9.20 13.60
CA ASP A 92 -11.02 8.30 12.93
C ASP A 92 -10.94 8.56 11.42
N TRP A 93 -10.50 7.56 10.65
CA TRP A 93 -10.31 7.72 9.21
C TRP A 93 -10.41 6.40 8.46
N TYR A 94 -10.69 6.48 7.17
CA TYR A 94 -10.69 5.35 6.26
C TYR A 94 -9.37 5.27 5.48
N VAL A 95 -8.89 4.06 5.29
CA VAL A 95 -7.70 3.77 4.47
C VAL A 95 -8.06 2.73 3.42
N LEU A 96 -7.38 2.81 2.28
CA LEU A 96 -7.54 1.87 1.19
C LEU A 96 -6.32 0.96 1.13
N ASP A 97 -6.54 -0.31 1.44
CA ASP A 97 -5.55 -1.35 1.33
C ASP A 97 -5.75 -2.12 0.01
N TYR A 98 -4.68 -2.76 -0.49
CA TYR A 98 -4.70 -3.50 -1.73
C TYR A 98 -4.18 -4.91 -1.52
N ARG A 99 -4.91 -5.91 -1.97
CA ARG A 99 -4.49 -7.30 -1.99
C ARG A 99 -4.29 -7.76 -3.42
N PHE A 100 -3.05 -8.04 -3.78
CA PHE A 100 -2.66 -8.58 -5.07
C PHE A 100 -2.53 -10.09 -4.97
N GLU A 101 -3.12 -10.79 -5.93
CA GLU A 101 -2.94 -12.22 -6.14
C GLU A 101 -2.31 -12.43 -7.51
N PHE A 102 -1.25 -13.23 -7.58
CA PHE A 102 -0.51 -13.50 -8.80
C PHE A 102 -0.81 -14.89 -9.32
N LYS A 103 -0.71 -15.09 -10.64
CA LYS A 103 -0.99 -16.36 -11.33
C LYS A 103 -0.10 -17.52 -10.87
N ASP A 104 1.06 -17.24 -10.31
CA ASP A 104 1.97 -18.22 -9.73
C ASP A 104 1.60 -18.65 -8.30
N GLY A 105 0.52 -18.12 -7.73
CA GLY A 105 0.04 -18.40 -6.38
C GLY A 105 0.68 -17.54 -5.28
N ASN A 106 1.59 -16.64 -5.63
CA ASN A 106 2.08 -15.64 -4.69
C ASN A 106 1.03 -14.57 -4.44
N HIS A 107 1.15 -13.90 -3.32
CA HIS A 107 0.28 -12.78 -2.95
C HIS A 107 1.08 -11.65 -2.31
N PHE A 108 0.59 -10.44 -2.45
CA PHE A 108 1.12 -9.25 -1.83
C PHE A 108 -0.02 -8.43 -1.24
N TYR A 109 0.09 -8.10 0.04
CA TYR A 109 -0.85 -7.23 0.72
C TYR A 109 -0.18 -5.89 0.98
N PHE A 110 -0.67 -4.85 0.29
CA PHE A 110 -0.20 -3.50 0.46
C PHE A 110 -1.11 -2.75 1.43
N TYR A 111 -0.57 -2.48 2.58
CA TYR A 111 -1.21 -1.75 3.65
C TYR A 111 -0.76 -0.30 3.64
N TRP A 112 -1.69 0.61 3.52
CA TRP A 112 -1.39 2.02 3.52
C TRP A 112 -1.83 2.65 4.84
N PRO A 113 -0.89 3.14 5.71
CA PRO A 113 -1.24 3.72 7.00
C PRO A 113 -2.03 5.02 6.86
N PHE A 114 -1.80 5.77 5.77
CA PHE A 114 -2.48 7.03 5.48
C PHE A 114 -2.77 7.10 3.98
N THR A 115 -4.03 6.91 3.61
CA THR A 115 -4.40 7.04 2.20
C THR A 115 -4.45 8.53 1.81
N ILE A 116 -3.65 8.88 0.81
CA ILE A 116 -3.72 10.17 0.11
C ILE A 116 -4.64 9.97 -1.08
N ASP A 117 -5.77 10.69 -1.12
CA ASP A 117 -6.80 10.46 -2.14
C ASP A 117 -6.29 10.60 -3.58
N ASP A 118 -5.38 11.54 -3.85
CA ASP A 118 -4.80 11.72 -5.18
C ASP A 118 -3.95 10.51 -5.61
N ASP A 119 -3.19 9.94 -4.69
CA ASP A 119 -2.39 8.75 -4.95
C ASP A 119 -3.30 7.52 -5.11
N ALA A 120 -4.32 7.38 -4.25
CA ALA A 120 -5.31 6.30 -4.33
C ALA A 120 -6.08 6.34 -5.65
N ARG A 121 -6.49 7.55 -6.10
CA ARG A 121 -7.13 7.77 -7.39
C ARG A 121 -6.22 7.35 -8.54
N PHE A 122 -4.95 7.76 -8.50
CA PHE A 122 -3.99 7.41 -9.54
C PHE A 122 -3.74 5.90 -9.61
N ILE A 123 -3.54 5.24 -8.46
CA ILE A 123 -3.38 3.78 -8.38
C ILE A 123 -4.64 3.10 -8.90
N GLY A 124 -5.83 3.52 -8.45
CA GLY A 124 -7.10 2.97 -8.91
C GLY A 124 -7.26 3.07 -10.43
N MET A 125 -6.87 4.19 -11.05
CA MET A 125 -6.91 4.35 -12.51
C MET A 125 -5.93 3.41 -13.23
N ILE A 126 -4.72 3.23 -12.71
CA ILE A 126 -3.74 2.29 -13.29
C ILE A 126 -4.27 0.85 -13.19
N LEU A 127 -4.79 0.46 -12.04
CA LEU A 127 -5.29 -0.89 -11.84
C LEU A 127 -6.48 -1.17 -12.76
N ASP A 128 -7.43 -0.26 -12.84
CA ASP A 128 -8.62 -0.39 -13.69
C ASP A 128 -8.27 -0.46 -15.19
N GLU A 129 -7.19 0.19 -15.62
CA GLU A 129 -6.71 0.15 -17.01
C GLU A 129 -5.87 -1.08 -17.33
N LYS A 130 -5.04 -1.55 -16.38
CA LYS A 130 -3.97 -2.53 -16.64
C LYS A 130 -4.25 -3.93 -16.11
N VAL A 131 -5.15 -4.08 -15.16
CA VAL A 131 -5.46 -5.37 -14.51
C VAL A 131 -6.85 -5.82 -14.92
N GLU A 132 -6.95 -7.06 -15.43
CA GLU A 132 -8.21 -7.60 -15.94
C GLU A 132 -9.27 -7.81 -14.86
N ASN A 133 -8.83 -8.20 -13.65
CA ASN A 133 -9.73 -8.53 -12.55
C ASN A 133 -9.47 -7.66 -11.34
N VAL A 134 -10.14 -6.51 -11.28
CA VAL A 134 -10.13 -5.58 -10.14
C VAL A 134 -11.42 -5.77 -9.35
N ILE A 135 -11.29 -6.13 -8.07
CA ILE A 135 -12.40 -6.34 -7.14
C ILE A 135 -12.54 -5.09 -6.27
N ASP A 136 -13.50 -4.26 -6.59
CA ASP A 136 -13.84 -3.02 -5.88
C ASP A 136 -15.28 -3.10 -5.38
N LYS A 137 -15.50 -3.75 -4.23
CA LYS A 137 -16.82 -4.01 -3.67
C LYS A 137 -17.53 -2.73 -3.22
N ASP A 138 -16.75 -1.76 -2.83
CA ASP A 138 -17.24 -0.50 -2.26
C ASP A 138 -17.28 0.64 -3.29
N HIS A 139 -17.03 0.34 -4.60
CA HIS A 139 -17.03 1.32 -5.70
C HIS A 139 -16.13 2.54 -5.44
N VAL A 140 -15.02 2.31 -4.75
CA VAL A 140 -14.08 3.36 -4.30
C VAL A 140 -13.38 4.00 -5.50
N ILE A 141 -13.01 3.21 -6.52
CA ILE A 141 -12.34 3.73 -7.73
C ILE A 141 -13.21 4.77 -8.42
N GLU A 142 -14.51 4.51 -8.56
CA GLU A 142 -15.44 5.43 -9.20
C GLU A 142 -15.58 6.73 -8.38
N ALA A 143 -15.70 6.61 -7.06
CA ALA A 143 -15.78 7.76 -6.17
C ALA A 143 -14.51 8.64 -6.27
N LEU A 144 -13.33 8.03 -6.25
CA LEU A 144 -12.05 8.73 -6.38
C LEU A 144 -11.87 9.38 -7.75
N LYS A 145 -12.29 8.73 -8.83
CA LYS A 145 -12.29 9.30 -10.20
C LYS A 145 -13.16 10.56 -10.28
N ASN A 146 -14.26 10.59 -9.55
CA ASN A 146 -15.16 11.73 -9.47
C ASN A 146 -14.68 12.82 -8.49
N GLY A 147 -13.48 12.68 -7.90
CA GLY A 147 -12.90 13.65 -6.98
C GLY A 147 -13.55 13.67 -5.60
N ILE A 148 -14.25 12.60 -5.23
CA ILE A 148 -14.85 12.45 -3.90
C ILE A 148 -13.77 11.96 -2.94
N HIS A 149 -13.56 12.66 -1.84
CA HIS A 149 -12.64 12.24 -0.78
C HIS A 149 -13.12 10.96 -0.10
N LEU A 150 -12.21 10.05 0.18
CA LEU A 150 -12.51 8.73 0.74
C LEU A 150 -13.33 8.80 2.04
N ASN A 151 -12.93 9.70 2.95
CA ASN A 151 -13.64 9.90 4.20
C ASN A 151 -15.05 10.48 4.02
N ASP A 152 -15.26 11.31 3.01
CA ASP A 152 -16.59 11.90 2.72
C ASP A 152 -17.48 10.88 2.01
N TYR A 153 -16.90 10.01 1.20
CA TYR A 153 -17.61 8.91 0.54
C TYR A 153 -18.21 7.95 1.56
N MET A 154 -17.40 7.53 2.53
CA MET A 154 -17.84 6.56 3.54
C MET A 154 -18.90 7.09 4.48
N LYS A 155 -18.78 8.33 4.92
CA LYS A 155 -19.81 8.96 5.75
C LYS A 155 -21.19 8.99 5.09
N LYS A 156 -21.24 9.04 3.75
CA LYS A 156 -22.50 9.02 3.00
C LYS A 156 -23.09 7.62 2.81
N THR A 157 -22.27 6.58 2.92
CA THR A 157 -22.73 5.19 2.75
C THR A 157 -23.15 4.55 4.08
N GLU A 158 -22.79 5.15 5.22
CA GLU A 158 -23.20 4.69 6.55
C GLU A 158 -24.55 5.29 7.02
N ASP A 159 -25.03 6.37 6.39
CA ASP A 159 -26.34 6.99 6.61
C ASP A 159 -27.42 6.30 5.73
#